data_d2827cff73bf92d16136268bd8d2e328
#
_entry.id   d2827cff73bf92d16136268bd8d2e328
#
_cell.length_a   1.000
_cell.length_b   1.000
_cell.length_c   1.000
_cell.angle_alpha   90.00
_cell.angle_beta   90.00
_cell.angle_gamma   90.00
#
_symmetry.space_group_name_H-M   'P 1'
#
loop_
_entity.id
_entity.type
_entity.pdbx_description
1 polymer ?
#
loop_
_entity_poly.entity_id
_entity_poly.type
_entity_poly.pdbx_seq_one_letter_code
_entity_poly.pdbx_strand_id
1 'polypeptide(L)'
;VLNVGLAFLITPELTLVTDFKRIFYDDIDALSNTNDIDFSEIIANPDTRLGGSQGLGFGWDDINVYSVGLQYQASEKLTLRTGFSAADEPWKNVNTLFNVLAPATVKKHASLGASYNINNQSRINFAYTHAFKNTIEGTSTFTGPQTGYVRMRQDMVQISYSRDIGF
;
A
#
# COMPACT_ATOMS: atom_id res chain seq x y z
N VAL A 1 -6.53 -11.05 4.25
CA VAL A 1 -5.81 -9.99 4.98
C VAL A 1 -5.98 -10.20 6.47
N LEU A 2 -4.89 -10.22 7.23
CA LEU A 2 -4.85 -10.17 8.69
C LEU A 2 -4.45 -8.75 9.12
N ASN A 3 -5.15 -8.16 10.06
CA ASN A 3 -4.82 -6.86 10.63
C ASN A 3 -4.91 -6.90 12.17
N VAL A 4 -3.86 -6.43 12.84
CA VAL A 4 -3.81 -6.35 14.31
C VAL A 4 -3.28 -4.97 14.69
N GLY A 5 -4.08 -4.22 15.46
CA GLY A 5 -3.72 -2.88 15.90
C GLY A 5 -3.80 -2.74 17.42
N LEU A 6 -2.92 -1.90 17.98
CA LEU A 6 -2.89 -1.55 19.39
C LEU A 6 -2.87 -0.03 19.53
N ALA A 7 -3.57 0.47 20.54
CA ALA A 7 -3.55 1.88 20.93
C ALA A 7 -3.19 2.00 22.41
N PHE A 8 -2.19 2.84 22.69
CA PHE A 8 -1.69 3.09 24.03
C PHE A 8 -1.90 4.55 24.39
N LEU A 9 -2.66 4.80 25.45
CA LEU A 9 -2.84 6.13 26.01
C LEU A 9 -1.58 6.48 26.83
N ILE A 10 -0.72 7.35 26.29
CA ILE A 10 0.52 7.79 26.93
C ILE A 10 0.21 8.87 27.98
N THR A 11 -0.61 9.86 27.59
CA THR A 11 -1.22 10.86 28.48
C THR A 11 -2.69 11.02 28.10
N PRO A 12 -3.52 11.75 28.87
CA PRO A 12 -4.91 12.00 28.46
C PRO A 12 -5.05 12.61 27.06
N GLU A 13 -4.04 13.34 26.60
CA GLU A 13 -4.04 14.03 25.30
C GLU A 13 -3.24 13.28 24.22
N LEU A 14 -2.36 12.33 24.58
CA LEU A 14 -1.42 11.69 23.65
C LEU A 14 -1.66 10.17 23.58
N THR A 15 -1.99 9.68 22.39
CA THR A 15 -2.15 8.26 22.07
C THR A 15 -1.09 7.82 21.07
N LEU A 16 -0.41 6.72 21.37
CA LEU A 16 0.44 5.96 20.43
C LEU A 16 -0.41 4.86 19.80
N VAL A 17 -0.34 4.72 18.49
CA VAL A 17 -1.02 3.65 17.73
C VAL A 17 0.03 2.84 16.99
N THR A 18 -0.11 1.52 17.01
CA THR A 18 0.71 0.62 16.20
C THR A 18 -0.19 -0.36 15.48
N ASP A 19 0.17 -0.71 14.26
CA ASP A 19 -0.59 -1.63 13.43
C ASP A 19 0.34 -2.58 12.67
N PHE A 20 -0.03 -3.84 12.63
CA PHE A 20 0.56 -4.86 11.79
C PHE A 20 -0.51 -5.40 10.85
N LYS A 21 -0.20 -5.41 9.56
CA LYS A 21 -1.07 -5.98 8.53
C LYS A 21 -0.29 -6.98 7.68
N ARG A 22 -0.87 -8.14 7.46
CA ARG A 22 -0.40 -9.11 6.46
C ARG A 22 -1.44 -9.23 5.34
N ILE A 23 -0.99 -9.08 4.12
CA ILE A 23 -1.80 -9.22 2.91
C ILE A 23 -1.36 -10.49 2.20
N PHE A 24 -2.29 -11.41 2.05
CA PHE A 24 -2.08 -12.70 1.41
C PHE A 24 -2.36 -12.55 -0.10
N TYR A 25 -1.33 -12.19 -0.86
CA TYR A 25 -1.43 -12.10 -2.31
C TYR A 25 -1.25 -13.47 -2.97
N ASP A 26 -0.52 -14.39 -2.31
CA ASP A 26 -0.30 -15.76 -2.77
C ASP A 26 -1.60 -16.57 -2.91
N ASP A 27 -2.66 -16.18 -2.21
CA ASP A 27 -3.97 -16.82 -2.30
C ASP A 27 -4.72 -16.50 -3.61
N ILE A 28 -4.17 -15.64 -4.46
CA ILE A 28 -4.84 -15.15 -5.69
C ILE A 28 -3.94 -15.38 -6.89
N ASP A 29 -4.19 -16.43 -7.68
CA ASP A 29 -3.39 -16.84 -8.84
C ASP A 29 -3.06 -15.68 -9.80
N ALA A 30 -4.03 -14.81 -10.08
CA ALA A 30 -3.84 -13.67 -10.97
C ALA A 30 -2.83 -12.63 -10.43
N LEU A 31 -2.56 -12.62 -9.12
CA LEU A 31 -1.57 -11.76 -8.48
C LEU A 31 -0.25 -12.50 -8.26
N SER A 32 -0.29 -13.73 -7.77
CA SER A 32 0.88 -14.49 -7.33
C SER A 32 1.60 -15.24 -8.45
N ASN A 33 0.88 -15.70 -9.47
CA ASN A 33 1.52 -16.39 -10.59
C ASN A 33 2.61 -15.53 -11.23
N THR A 34 3.72 -16.17 -11.60
CA THR A 34 4.81 -15.47 -12.28
C THR A 34 4.41 -15.02 -13.69
N ASN A 35 5.04 -13.97 -14.17
CA ASN A 35 5.03 -13.59 -15.58
C ASN A 35 6.34 -13.94 -16.30
N ASP A 36 7.27 -14.60 -15.60
CA ASP A 36 8.52 -15.10 -16.15
C ASP A 36 8.29 -16.45 -16.87
N ILE A 37 7.49 -16.42 -17.93
CA ILE A 37 7.09 -17.57 -18.75
C ILE A 37 7.50 -17.26 -20.19
N ASP A 38 8.14 -18.24 -20.85
CA ASP A 38 8.50 -18.10 -22.26
C ASP A 38 7.22 -18.04 -23.13
N PHE A 39 7.22 -17.17 -24.13
CA PHE A 39 6.10 -17.01 -25.05
C PHE A 39 5.74 -18.32 -25.78
N SER A 40 6.72 -19.16 -26.07
CA SER A 40 6.49 -20.50 -26.67
C SER A 40 5.68 -21.43 -25.75
N GLU A 41 5.87 -21.32 -24.44
CA GLU A 41 5.12 -22.09 -23.46
C GLU A 41 3.66 -21.66 -23.37
N ILE A 42 3.39 -20.33 -23.47
CA ILE A 42 2.01 -19.79 -23.51
C ILE A 42 1.23 -20.31 -24.74
N ILE A 43 1.93 -20.49 -25.85
CA ILE A 43 1.31 -21.06 -27.06
C ILE A 43 1.05 -22.56 -26.89
N ALA A 44 2.01 -23.29 -26.32
CA ALA A 44 1.97 -24.75 -26.22
C ALA A 44 1.03 -25.27 -25.11
N ASN A 45 0.95 -24.54 -23.98
CA ASN A 45 0.20 -24.98 -22.80
C ASN A 45 -1.00 -24.04 -22.52
N PRO A 46 -2.25 -24.52 -22.66
CA PRO A 46 -3.45 -23.73 -22.38
C PRO A 46 -3.52 -23.19 -20.92
N ASP A 47 -2.95 -23.91 -19.95
CA ASP A 47 -3.00 -23.54 -18.53
C ASP A 47 -2.13 -22.32 -18.20
N THR A 48 -1.14 -21.99 -19.03
CA THR A 48 -0.29 -20.79 -18.89
C THR A 48 -0.87 -19.54 -19.57
N ARG A 49 -1.97 -19.66 -20.27
CA ARG A 49 -2.67 -18.52 -20.88
C ARG A 49 -3.37 -17.68 -19.85
N LEU A 50 -3.66 -16.43 -20.19
CA LEU A 50 -4.45 -15.53 -19.33
C LEU A 50 -5.77 -16.21 -18.92
N GLY A 51 -6.00 -16.33 -17.62
CA GLY A 51 -7.15 -17.01 -17.04
C GLY A 51 -6.99 -18.51 -16.83
N GLY A 52 -5.89 -19.11 -17.24
CA GLY A 52 -5.55 -20.49 -16.89
C GLY A 52 -5.01 -20.60 -15.45
N SER A 53 -4.99 -21.82 -14.90
CA SER A 53 -4.54 -22.09 -13.52
C SER A 53 -3.07 -21.71 -13.25
N GLN A 54 -2.25 -21.72 -14.31
CA GLN A 54 -0.86 -21.26 -14.31
C GLN A 54 -0.69 -20.03 -15.20
N GLY A 55 -1.79 -19.28 -15.40
CA GLY A 55 -1.81 -18.10 -16.26
C GLY A 55 -0.93 -16.98 -15.73
N LEU A 56 -0.52 -16.08 -16.64
CA LEU A 56 0.30 -14.92 -16.32
C LEU A 56 -0.32 -14.11 -15.17
N GLY A 57 0.44 -13.90 -14.12
CA GLY A 57 0.12 -13.06 -12.99
C GLY A 57 1.15 -11.95 -12.79
N PHE A 58 1.06 -11.23 -11.68
CA PHE A 58 1.98 -10.14 -11.36
C PHE A 58 3.21 -10.60 -10.58
N GLY A 59 3.24 -11.87 -10.14
CA GLY A 59 4.32 -12.45 -9.33
C GLY A 59 4.42 -11.82 -7.95
N TRP A 60 3.28 -11.43 -7.34
CA TRP A 60 3.24 -10.81 -6.04
C TRP A 60 3.30 -11.87 -4.94
N ASP A 61 4.22 -11.70 -4.01
CA ASP A 61 4.35 -12.48 -2.79
C ASP A 61 3.47 -11.83 -1.68
N ASP A 62 3.18 -12.57 -0.62
CA ASP A 62 2.61 -12.03 0.61
C ASP A 62 3.47 -10.90 1.16
N ILE A 63 2.83 -9.84 1.66
CA ILE A 63 3.54 -8.71 2.27
C ILE A 63 3.09 -8.45 3.70
N ASN A 64 4.04 -7.97 4.51
CA ASN A 64 3.79 -7.42 5.83
C ASN A 64 3.89 -5.89 5.77
N VAL A 65 2.99 -5.22 6.46
CA VAL A 65 2.98 -3.77 6.63
C VAL A 65 3.02 -3.46 8.11
N TYR A 66 3.96 -2.63 8.51
CA TYR A 66 4.11 -2.15 9.89
C TYR A 66 3.83 -0.66 9.92
N SER A 67 2.99 -0.22 10.84
CA SER A 67 2.63 1.17 11.00
C SER A 67 2.77 1.62 12.45
N VAL A 68 3.19 2.88 12.63
CA VAL A 68 3.20 3.55 13.92
C VAL A 68 2.68 4.97 13.72
N GLY A 69 1.91 5.45 14.69
CA GLY A 69 1.36 6.80 14.65
C GLY A 69 1.18 7.39 16.04
N LEU A 70 1.11 8.70 16.07
CA LEU A 70 0.79 9.49 17.25
C LEU A 70 -0.44 10.34 16.97
N GLN A 71 -1.36 10.38 17.94
CA GLN A 71 -2.47 11.30 17.95
C GLN A 71 -2.35 12.18 19.19
N TYR A 72 -2.38 13.49 18.99
CA TYR A 72 -2.30 14.49 20.05
C TYR A 72 -3.51 15.42 20.02
N GLN A 73 -4.23 15.45 21.14
CA GLN A 73 -5.34 16.37 21.37
C GLN A 73 -4.77 17.71 21.82
N ALA A 74 -4.45 18.59 20.87
CA ALA A 74 -3.82 19.89 21.15
C ALA A 74 -4.76 20.88 21.85
N SER A 75 -6.07 20.74 21.65
CA SER A 75 -7.13 21.48 22.39
C SER A 75 -8.45 20.74 22.25
N GLU A 76 -9.52 21.22 22.90
CA GLU A 76 -10.89 20.66 22.76
C GLU A 76 -11.35 20.60 21.28
N LYS A 77 -10.82 21.49 20.44
CA LYS A 77 -11.21 21.59 19.03
C LYS A 77 -10.19 21.00 18.05
N LEU A 78 -8.91 20.88 18.45
CA LEU A 78 -7.82 20.53 17.51
C LEU A 78 -7.17 19.20 17.89
N THR A 79 -7.21 18.24 16.98
CA THR A 79 -6.45 16.99 17.05
C THR A 79 -5.41 16.95 15.93
N LEU A 80 -4.16 16.69 16.29
CA LEU A 80 -3.04 16.49 15.38
C LEU A 80 -2.67 15.02 15.31
N ARG A 81 -2.21 14.57 14.13
CA ARG A 81 -1.77 13.20 13.91
C ARG A 81 -0.51 13.17 13.08
N THR A 82 0.34 12.22 13.37
CA THR A 82 1.47 11.87 12.50
C THR A 82 1.60 10.36 12.45
N GLY A 83 2.13 9.83 11.37
CA GLY A 83 2.32 8.40 11.22
C GLY A 83 3.44 8.07 10.24
N PHE A 84 3.94 6.86 10.41
CA PHE A 84 4.91 6.25 9.50
C PHE A 84 4.52 4.80 9.27
N SER A 85 4.64 4.33 8.03
CA SER A 85 4.45 2.93 7.69
C SER A 85 5.57 2.42 6.77
N ALA A 86 5.88 1.14 6.90
CA ALA A 86 6.81 0.43 6.03
C ALA A 86 6.23 -0.93 5.64
N ALA A 87 6.40 -1.30 4.37
CA ALA A 87 5.92 -2.56 3.81
C ALA A 87 7.05 -3.35 3.15
N ASP A 88 6.85 -4.65 3.01
CA ASP A 88 7.70 -5.50 2.18
C ASP A 88 7.54 -5.17 0.69
N GLU A 89 8.44 -5.68 -0.11
CA GLU A 89 8.37 -5.61 -1.57
C GLU A 89 7.43 -6.69 -2.09
N PRO A 90 6.42 -6.34 -2.92
CA PRO A 90 5.39 -7.31 -3.29
C PRO A 90 5.82 -8.30 -4.39
N TRP A 91 6.91 -8.06 -5.14
CA TRP A 91 7.35 -8.97 -6.21
C TRP A 91 8.86 -9.10 -6.32
N LYS A 92 9.32 -10.16 -6.97
CA LYS A 92 10.73 -10.43 -7.28
C LYS A 92 11.17 -9.75 -8.57
N ASN A 93 12.47 -9.54 -8.72
CA ASN A 93 13.08 -8.81 -9.84
C ASN A 93 12.66 -9.30 -11.24
N VAL A 94 12.43 -10.61 -11.41
CA VAL A 94 12.00 -11.22 -12.69
C VAL A 94 10.62 -10.75 -13.16
N ASN A 95 9.77 -10.29 -12.25
CA ASN A 95 8.43 -9.83 -12.54
C ASN A 95 8.34 -8.29 -12.75
N THR A 96 9.47 -7.56 -12.65
CA THR A 96 9.47 -6.09 -12.56
C THR A 96 8.86 -5.42 -13.79
N LEU A 97 9.19 -5.86 -15.00
CA LEU A 97 8.73 -5.17 -16.21
C LEU A 97 7.22 -5.32 -16.43
N PHE A 98 6.64 -6.46 -16.08
CA PHE A 98 5.19 -6.65 -16.16
C PHE A 98 4.44 -5.79 -15.13
N ASN A 99 5.06 -5.54 -13.99
CA ASN A 99 4.51 -4.70 -12.91
C ASN A 99 4.46 -3.20 -13.24
N VAL A 100 4.88 -2.78 -14.43
CA VAL A 100 4.57 -1.43 -14.96
C VAL A 100 3.05 -1.23 -15.09
N LEU A 101 2.28 -2.30 -15.32
CA LEU A 101 0.82 -2.26 -15.43
C LEU A 101 0.12 -2.04 -14.07
N ALA A 102 0.75 -2.49 -12.97
CA ALA A 102 0.23 -2.35 -11.61
C ALA A 102 1.38 -2.01 -10.63
N PRO A 103 1.94 -0.80 -10.70
CA PRO A 103 3.17 -0.44 -10.01
C PRO A 103 2.97 -0.21 -8.50
N ALA A 104 2.90 -1.26 -7.68
CA ALA A 104 2.86 -1.19 -6.22
C ALA A 104 4.27 -1.03 -5.60
N THR A 105 5.05 -0.06 -6.08
CA THR A 105 6.49 0.05 -5.80
C THR A 105 6.79 0.73 -4.47
N VAL A 106 5.94 1.68 -4.01
CA VAL A 106 6.21 2.46 -2.80
C VAL A 106 6.06 1.60 -1.54
N LYS A 107 7.06 1.66 -0.66
CA LYS A 107 7.11 0.83 0.56
C LYS A 107 7.02 1.63 1.86
N LYS A 108 7.44 2.89 1.86
CA LYS A 108 7.51 3.73 3.06
C LYS A 108 6.66 4.96 2.88
N HIS A 109 5.88 5.27 3.89
CA HIS A 109 5.00 6.44 3.90
C HIS A 109 5.17 7.21 5.21
N ALA A 110 5.19 8.52 5.12
CA ALA A 110 5.04 9.41 6.28
C ALA A 110 3.78 10.25 6.08
N SER A 111 3.01 10.43 7.14
CA SER A 111 1.76 11.16 7.11
C SER A 111 1.64 12.18 8.22
N LEU A 112 0.95 13.28 7.92
CA LEU A 112 0.54 14.31 8.85
C LEU A 112 -0.95 14.54 8.69
N GLY A 113 -1.65 14.77 9.79
CA GLY A 113 -3.09 15.04 9.76
C GLY A 113 -3.51 16.01 10.85
N ALA A 114 -4.60 16.72 10.57
CA ALA A 114 -5.26 17.59 11.53
C ALA A 114 -6.78 17.45 11.41
N SER A 115 -7.47 17.47 12.54
CA SER A 115 -8.92 17.55 12.62
C SER A 115 -9.30 18.76 13.45
N TYR A 116 -10.18 19.61 12.92
CA TYR A 116 -10.67 20.78 13.61
C TYR A 116 -12.19 20.73 13.75
N ASN A 117 -12.68 20.71 14.98
CA ASN A 117 -14.10 20.80 15.32
C ASN A 117 -14.53 22.26 15.24
N ILE A 118 -15.30 22.64 14.22
CA ILE A 118 -15.85 23.98 14.06
C ILE A 118 -16.85 24.24 15.19
N ASN A 119 -17.70 23.26 15.44
CA ASN A 119 -18.68 23.20 16.52
C ASN A 119 -18.94 21.71 16.87
N ASN A 120 -19.91 21.45 17.75
CA ASN A 120 -20.23 20.09 18.21
C ASN A 120 -20.77 19.16 17.10
N GLN A 121 -21.19 19.71 15.97
CA GLN A 121 -21.78 18.95 14.86
C GLN A 121 -20.94 18.95 13.60
N SER A 122 -19.89 19.79 13.50
CA SER A 122 -19.16 20.00 12.25
C SER A 122 -17.65 19.92 12.46
N ARG A 123 -16.99 19.19 11.56
CA ARG A 123 -15.53 18.96 11.59
C ARG A 123 -14.92 19.08 10.20
N ILE A 124 -13.75 19.69 10.12
CA ILE A 124 -12.87 19.65 8.96
C ILE A 124 -11.69 18.76 9.28
N ASN A 125 -11.31 17.91 8.33
CA ASN A 125 -10.10 17.10 8.43
C ASN A 125 -9.18 17.42 7.25
N PHE A 126 -7.89 17.42 7.54
CA PHE A 126 -6.81 17.52 6.58
C PHE A 126 -5.85 16.37 6.78
N ALA A 127 -5.35 15.80 5.69
CA ALA A 127 -4.28 14.82 5.73
C ALA A 127 -3.33 15.03 4.54
N TYR A 128 -2.05 14.87 4.81
CA TYR A 128 -0.98 14.81 3.82
C TYR A 128 -0.19 13.52 4.02
N THR A 129 0.08 12.81 2.95
CA THR A 129 0.92 11.61 2.97
C THR A 129 1.97 11.69 1.87
N HIS A 130 3.21 11.50 2.27
CA HIS A 130 4.36 11.35 1.38
C HIS A 130 4.77 9.88 1.31
N ALA A 131 4.68 9.29 0.11
CA ALA A 131 5.24 7.98 -0.19
C ALA A 131 6.64 8.15 -0.75
N PHE A 132 7.63 7.66 -0.01
CA PHE A 132 9.04 7.81 -0.36
C PHE A 132 9.36 7.08 -1.66
N LYS A 133 10.26 7.70 -2.44
CA LYS A 133 10.73 7.10 -3.68
C LYS A 133 11.29 5.70 -3.41
N ASN A 134 10.78 4.72 -4.12
CA ASN A 134 11.37 3.39 -4.24
C ASN A 134 11.59 3.04 -5.71
N THR A 135 12.60 2.23 -5.98
CA THR A 135 12.94 1.74 -7.31
C THR A 135 13.16 0.24 -7.20
N ILE A 136 12.48 -0.52 -8.04
CA ILE A 136 12.68 -1.96 -8.18
C ILE A 136 13.25 -2.17 -9.59
N GLU A 137 14.45 -2.72 -9.64
CA GLU A 137 15.13 -3.08 -10.88
C GLU A 137 14.90 -4.57 -11.16
N GLY A 138 14.84 -4.95 -12.43
CA GLY A 138 14.66 -6.34 -12.74
C GLY A 138 14.74 -6.65 -14.23
N THR A 139 14.55 -7.93 -14.52
CA THR A 139 14.58 -8.49 -15.86
C THR A 139 13.23 -9.08 -16.21
N SER A 140 13.01 -9.34 -17.50
CA SER A 140 11.88 -10.14 -17.99
C SER A 140 12.35 -10.97 -19.17
N THR A 141 11.79 -12.16 -19.29
CA THR A 141 12.03 -13.06 -20.43
C THR A 141 10.83 -13.15 -21.37
N PHE A 142 9.70 -12.55 -20.99
CA PHE A 142 8.42 -12.66 -21.72
C PHE A 142 8.51 -12.31 -23.23
N THR A 143 9.31 -11.30 -23.60
CA THR A 143 9.52 -10.91 -25.00
C THR A 143 11.00 -11.00 -25.40
N GLY A 144 11.79 -11.83 -24.70
CA GLY A 144 13.24 -11.92 -24.76
C GLY A 144 13.91 -11.19 -23.59
N PRO A 145 15.22 -11.39 -23.39
CA PRO A 145 15.92 -10.85 -22.23
C PRO A 145 15.92 -9.33 -22.26
N GLN A 146 15.19 -8.73 -21.32
CA GLN A 146 15.09 -7.27 -21.15
C GLN A 146 15.44 -6.93 -19.71
N THR A 147 16.01 -5.73 -19.51
CA THR A 147 16.29 -5.15 -18.19
C THR A 147 15.61 -3.81 -18.08
N GLY A 148 15.14 -3.48 -16.89
CA GLY A 148 14.47 -2.20 -16.66
C GLY A 148 14.22 -1.95 -15.17
N TYR A 149 13.49 -0.90 -14.87
CA TYR A 149 13.09 -0.58 -13.51
C TYR A 149 11.72 0.05 -13.46
N VAL A 150 11.05 -0.16 -12.33
CA VAL A 150 9.85 0.59 -11.94
C VAL A 150 10.22 1.49 -10.77
N ARG A 151 9.89 2.77 -10.89
CA ARG A 151 10.18 3.79 -9.86
C ARG A 151 8.93 4.59 -9.57
N MET A 152 8.61 4.76 -8.28
CA MET A 152 7.47 5.56 -7.86
C MET A 152 7.79 6.42 -6.65
N ARG A 153 7.17 7.58 -6.58
CA ARG A 153 7.03 8.47 -5.44
C ARG A 153 5.65 9.11 -5.54
N GLN A 154 4.98 9.30 -4.42
CA GLN A 154 3.65 9.90 -4.41
C GLN A 154 3.53 10.94 -3.29
N ASP A 155 2.75 11.98 -3.56
CA ASP A 155 2.31 12.97 -2.59
C ASP A 155 0.79 13.04 -2.67
N MET A 156 0.12 12.83 -1.52
CA MET A 156 -1.33 12.81 -1.45
C MET A 156 -1.81 13.85 -0.45
N VAL A 157 -2.79 14.65 -0.85
CA VAL A 157 -3.49 15.61 0.00
C VAL A 157 -4.96 15.23 0.05
N GLN A 158 -5.52 15.19 1.23
CA GLN A 158 -6.94 14.92 1.46
C GLN A 158 -7.53 15.99 2.37
N ILE A 159 -8.69 16.52 1.97
CA ILE A 159 -9.51 17.41 2.79
C ILE A 159 -10.90 16.83 2.84
N SER A 160 -11.48 16.75 4.03
CA SER A 160 -12.88 16.33 4.21
C SER A 160 -13.61 17.21 5.21
N TYR A 161 -14.90 17.36 4.98
CA TYR A 161 -15.83 17.99 5.90
C TYR A 161 -16.90 16.97 6.31
N SER A 162 -17.16 16.87 7.59
CA SER A 162 -18.24 16.03 8.14
C SER A 162 -19.18 16.88 8.97
N ARG A 163 -20.48 16.55 8.90
CA ARG A 163 -21.52 17.18 9.70
C ARG A 163 -22.50 16.13 10.20
N ASP A 164 -22.76 16.13 11.50
CA ASP A 164 -23.83 15.33 12.10
C ASP A 164 -25.15 16.03 11.84
N ILE A 165 -26.04 15.34 11.13
CA ILE A 165 -27.40 15.75 10.89
C ILE A 165 -28.25 14.91 11.85
N GLY A 166 -28.50 15.42 13.07
CA GLY A 166 -29.36 14.75 14.04
C GLY A 166 -30.76 14.57 13.44
N PHE A 167 -31.24 13.33 13.51
CA PHE A 167 -32.64 12.98 13.29
C PHE A 167 -33.36 12.88 14.62
#